data_821bc4cd0fe44fcb67e629a55e0dd5dd
#
_entry.id   821bc4cd0fe44fcb67e629a55e0dd5dd
#
_cell.length_a   1.000
_cell.length_b   1.000
_cell.length_c   1.000
_cell.angle_alpha   90.00
_cell.angle_beta   90.00
_cell.angle_gamma   90.00
#
_symmetry.space_group_name_H-M   'P 1'
#
loop_
_entity.id
_entity.type
_entity.pdbx_description
1 polymer ?
#
loop_
_entity_poly.entity_id
_entity_poly.type
_entity_poly.pdbx_seq_one_letter_code
_entity_poly.pdbx_strand_id
1 'polypeptide(L)'
;MNNFLQSILDRDPAAKSKLSLILTYPGVKAVFFHRIANFFATAKFDLIARIISQFSRFMTGIEIHPKAKIGKNLFIDHGMGVVIGETSIIGDNVTIYHNVTLGGISPSIDSDNQREVKRHPSLQDHVVVGSGAQVLGPITVRKNAKIGANAVVTKDVPENGVMVGIPAKNVGTASEEFKPYGISDEEKNEEFSE
;
A
#
# COMPACT_ATOMS: atom_id res chain seq x y z
N MET A 1 -5.41 17.75 5.49
CA MET A 1 -6.59 16.95 5.06
C MET A 1 -7.07 17.34 3.65
N ASN A 2 -7.17 18.62 3.31
CA ASN A 2 -7.67 19.07 2.00
C ASN A 2 -6.82 18.56 0.81
N ASN A 3 -5.48 18.60 0.93
CA ASN A 3 -4.57 18.09 -0.11
C ASN A 3 -4.61 16.57 -0.25
N PHE A 4 -4.82 15.83 0.86
CA PHE A 4 -4.95 14.37 0.85
C PHE A 4 -6.19 13.92 0.06
N LEU A 5 -7.36 14.50 0.36
CA LEU A 5 -8.59 14.16 -0.37
C LEU A 5 -8.52 14.59 -1.85
N GLN A 6 -7.87 15.72 -2.13
CA GLN A 6 -7.65 16.15 -3.51
C GLN A 6 -6.79 15.15 -4.27
N SER A 7 -5.70 14.67 -3.68
CA SER A 7 -4.82 13.69 -4.32
C SER A 7 -5.50 12.35 -4.65
N ILE A 8 -6.59 12.00 -3.95
CA ILE A 8 -7.40 10.82 -4.26
C ILE A 8 -8.32 11.14 -5.45
N LEU A 9 -8.99 12.30 -5.44
CA LEU A 9 -9.81 12.74 -6.57
C LEU A 9 -9.03 12.77 -7.89
N ASP A 10 -7.75 13.13 -7.83
CA ASP A 10 -6.87 13.22 -9.00
C ASP A 10 -6.42 11.83 -9.50
N ARG A 11 -6.48 10.79 -8.65
CA ARG A 11 -6.00 9.42 -8.97
C ARG A 11 -7.10 8.40 -9.18
N ASP A 12 -8.31 8.68 -8.73
CA ASP A 12 -9.45 7.76 -8.83
C ASP A 12 -10.56 8.38 -9.69
N PRO A 13 -10.77 7.88 -10.92
CA PRO A 13 -11.82 8.40 -11.81
C PRO A 13 -13.24 8.16 -11.29
N ALA A 14 -13.44 7.22 -10.33
CA ALA A 14 -14.73 6.97 -9.71
C ALA A 14 -15.06 7.96 -8.58
N ALA A 15 -14.05 8.68 -8.08
CA ALA A 15 -14.21 9.63 -6.98
C ALA A 15 -14.89 10.92 -7.43
N LYS A 16 -16.06 11.25 -6.87
CA LYS A 16 -16.87 12.39 -7.30
C LYS A 16 -16.73 13.63 -6.41
N SER A 17 -16.46 13.47 -5.12
CA SER A 17 -16.38 14.58 -4.18
C SER A 17 -15.63 14.21 -2.91
N LYS A 18 -15.06 15.22 -2.23
CA LYS A 18 -14.38 15.03 -0.94
C LYS A 18 -15.31 14.47 0.15
N LEU A 19 -16.58 14.86 0.14
CA LEU A 19 -17.56 14.35 1.09
C LEU A 19 -17.81 12.85 0.86
N SER A 20 -17.97 12.43 -0.39
CA SER A 20 -18.09 11.01 -0.74
C SER A 20 -16.88 10.21 -0.26
N LEU A 21 -15.65 10.71 -0.48
CA LEU A 21 -14.42 10.05 -0.01
C LEU A 21 -14.42 9.82 1.51
N ILE A 22 -14.79 10.83 2.29
CA ILE A 22 -14.83 10.72 3.76
C ILE A 22 -15.86 9.68 4.21
N LEU A 23 -17.03 9.65 3.58
CA LEU A 23 -18.14 8.80 4.01
C LEU A 23 -18.01 7.35 3.53
N THR A 24 -17.47 7.13 2.32
CA THR A 24 -17.57 5.82 1.65
C THR A 24 -16.23 5.11 1.44
N TYR A 25 -15.07 5.81 1.46
CA TYR A 25 -13.78 5.19 1.19
C TYR A 25 -13.14 4.58 2.45
N PRO A 26 -12.99 3.25 2.53
CA PRO A 26 -12.39 2.62 3.70
C PRO A 26 -10.93 3.02 3.89
N GLY A 27 -10.17 3.21 2.81
CA GLY A 27 -8.78 3.66 2.86
C GLY A 27 -8.60 5.03 3.53
N VAL A 28 -9.52 5.98 3.28
CA VAL A 28 -9.51 7.31 3.93
C VAL A 28 -9.71 7.18 5.44
N LYS A 29 -10.66 6.35 5.86
CA LYS A 29 -10.93 6.08 7.27
C LYS A 29 -9.75 5.37 7.94
N ALA A 30 -9.17 4.36 7.28
CA ALA A 30 -8.02 3.61 7.81
C ALA A 30 -6.80 4.52 8.04
N VAL A 31 -6.48 5.40 7.08
CA VAL A 31 -5.38 6.37 7.24
C VAL A 31 -5.67 7.35 8.37
N PHE A 32 -6.91 7.82 8.50
CA PHE A 32 -7.30 8.70 9.61
C PHE A 32 -7.11 8.02 10.98
N PHE A 33 -7.64 6.83 11.17
CA PHE A 33 -7.46 6.07 12.42
C PHE A 33 -6.00 5.72 12.68
N HIS A 34 -5.24 5.40 11.63
CA HIS A 34 -3.81 5.15 11.79
C HIS A 34 -3.07 6.38 12.34
N ARG A 35 -3.36 7.60 11.88
CA ARG A 35 -2.73 8.82 12.43
C ARG A 35 -2.97 8.96 13.93
N ILE A 36 -4.19 8.65 14.39
CA ILE A 36 -4.53 8.67 15.83
C ILE A 36 -3.77 7.55 16.56
N ALA A 37 -3.81 6.32 16.05
CA ALA A 37 -3.11 5.19 16.65
C ALA A 37 -1.59 5.40 16.73
N ASN A 38 -0.99 5.98 15.67
CA ASN A 38 0.44 6.30 15.62
C ASN A 38 0.83 7.37 16.65
N PHE A 39 -0.01 8.37 16.86
CA PHE A 39 0.20 9.36 17.92
C PHE A 39 0.31 8.70 19.31
N PHE A 40 -0.64 7.79 19.64
CA PHE A 40 -0.59 7.06 20.92
C PHE A 40 0.60 6.10 21.01
N ALA A 41 0.96 5.41 19.90
CA ALA A 41 2.13 4.55 19.88
C ALA A 41 3.44 5.34 20.09
N THR A 42 3.55 6.52 19.49
CA THR A 42 4.70 7.44 19.67
C THR A 42 4.78 7.95 21.13
N ALA A 43 3.63 8.18 21.75
CA ALA A 43 3.53 8.56 23.16
C ALA A 43 3.68 7.36 24.13
N LYS A 44 4.04 6.15 23.62
CA LYS A 44 4.22 4.90 24.39
C LYS A 44 2.95 4.35 25.04
N PHE A 45 1.78 4.73 24.57
CA PHE A 45 0.49 4.15 24.95
C PHE A 45 0.13 2.99 23.99
N ASP A 46 0.99 1.96 23.95
CA ASP A 46 0.91 0.88 22.95
C ASP A 46 -0.45 0.14 22.99
N LEU A 47 -1.04 -0.10 24.15
CA LEU A 47 -2.33 -0.78 24.26
C LEU A 47 -3.46 0.05 23.61
N ILE A 48 -3.51 1.35 23.90
CA ILE A 48 -4.52 2.26 23.31
C ILE A 48 -4.34 2.31 21.80
N ALA A 49 -3.10 2.45 21.32
CA ALA A 49 -2.77 2.45 19.91
C ALA A 49 -3.25 1.17 19.21
N ARG A 50 -3.05 0.00 19.84
CA ARG A 50 -3.51 -1.30 19.30
C ARG A 50 -5.03 -1.43 19.29
N ILE A 51 -5.72 -0.98 20.32
CA ILE A 51 -7.20 -0.97 20.35
C ILE A 51 -7.75 -0.12 19.20
N ILE A 52 -7.22 1.10 18.99
CA ILE A 52 -7.64 1.97 17.88
C ILE A 52 -7.37 1.31 16.53
N SER A 53 -6.21 0.68 16.35
CA SER A 53 -5.86 -0.04 15.12
C SER A 53 -6.82 -1.22 14.86
N GLN A 54 -7.18 -2.01 15.88
CA GLN A 54 -8.14 -3.11 15.72
C GLN A 54 -9.55 -2.62 15.42
N PHE A 55 -9.98 -1.52 16.04
CA PHE A 55 -11.25 -0.88 15.69
C PHE A 55 -11.27 -0.41 14.23
N SER A 56 -10.18 0.23 13.77
CA SER A 56 -10.02 0.61 12.37
C SER A 56 -10.13 -0.59 11.43
N ARG A 57 -9.42 -1.69 11.75
CA ARG A 57 -9.49 -2.94 10.98
C ARG A 57 -10.91 -3.49 10.91
N PHE A 58 -11.62 -3.53 12.02
CA PHE A 58 -13.02 -3.98 12.07
C PHE A 58 -13.91 -3.14 11.15
N MET A 59 -13.74 -1.81 11.15
CA MET A 59 -14.54 -0.87 10.37
C MET A 59 -14.20 -0.83 8.88
N THR A 60 -12.96 -1.16 8.49
CA THR A 60 -12.45 -0.90 7.14
C THR A 60 -11.96 -2.15 6.41
N GLY A 61 -11.73 -3.25 7.11
CA GLY A 61 -11.05 -4.42 6.55
C GLY A 61 -9.56 -4.22 6.27
N ILE A 62 -8.97 -3.10 6.74
CA ILE A 62 -7.58 -2.71 6.52
C ILE A 62 -6.82 -2.76 7.84
N GLU A 63 -5.75 -3.53 7.89
CA GLU A 63 -4.85 -3.58 9.03
C GLU A 63 -3.62 -2.70 8.81
N ILE A 64 -3.46 -1.68 9.65
CA ILE A 64 -2.24 -0.86 9.67
C ILE A 64 -1.68 -0.90 11.09
N HIS A 65 -0.44 -1.41 11.24
CA HIS A 65 0.20 -1.42 12.54
C HIS A 65 0.46 0.02 13.03
N PRO A 66 0.15 0.35 14.30
CA PRO A 66 0.29 1.72 14.82
C PRO A 66 1.69 2.33 14.65
N LYS A 67 2.74 1.51 14.69
CA LYS A 67 4.14 1.96 14.56
C LYS A 67 4.61 2.10 13.10
N ALA A 68 3.82 1.70 12.10
CA ALA A 68 4.15 1.91 10.70
C ALA A 68 4.32 3.40 10.41
N LYS A 69 5.32 3.75 9.61
CA LYS A 69 5.57 5.14 9.20
C LYS A 69 4.96 5.39 7.84
N ILE A 70 4.02 6.33 7.76
CA ILE A 70 3.29 6.63 6.53
C ILE A 70 3.47 8.10 6.17
N GLY A 71 3.93 8.38 4.98
CA GLY A 71 4.09 9.70 4.39
C GLY A 71 2.76 10.38 4.06
N LYS A 72 2.79 11.35 3.17
CA LYS A 72 1.61 12.11 2.74
C LYS A 72 0.89 11.37 1.60
N ASN A 73 -0.42 11.60 1.50
CA ASN A 73 -1.25 11.21 0.36
C ASN A 73 -1.22 9.70 0.03
N LEU A 74 -1.07 8.83 1.05
CA LEU A 74 -1.26 7.39 0.84
C LEU A 74 -2.70 7.13 0.38
N PHE A 75 -2.86 6.59 -0.82
CA PHE A 75 -4.14 6.14 -1.34
C PHE A 75 -4.25 4.62 -1.21
N ILE A 76 -5.22 4.13 -0.46
CA ILE A 76 -5.58 2.72 -0.37
C ILE A 76 -6.90 2.55 -1.09
N ASP A 77 -6.84 1.96 -2.29
CA ASP A 77 -8.01 1.75 -3.13
C ASP A 77 -8.67 0.40 -2.81
N HIS A 78 -10.01 0.39 -2.69
CA HIS A 78 -10.84 -0.71 -2.17
C HIS A 78 -10.44 -1.14 -0.74
N GLY A 79 -9.22 -1.50 -0.51
CA GLY A 79 -8.55 -1.68 0.76
C GLY A 79 -8.80 -2.99 1.50
N MET A 80 -9.87 -3.72 1.24
CA MET A 80 -10.15 -4.98 1.93
C MET A 80 -8.94 -5.91 1.90
N GLY A 81 -8.57 -6.47 3.08
CA GLY A 81 -7.46 -7.43 3.19
C GLY A 81 -6.04 -6.81 3.11
N VAL A 82 -5.91 -5.49 3.06
CA VAL A 82 -4.59 -4.84 3.16
C VAL A 82 -4.01 -5.04 4.55
N VAL A 83 -2.73 -5.43 4.61
CA VAL A 83 -1.97 -5.56 5.86
C VAL A 83 -0.66 -4.79 5.75
N ILE A 84 -0.45 -3.83 6.65
CA ILE A 84 0.78 -3.02 6.74
C ILE A 84 1.45 -3.30 8.08
N GLY A 85 2.59 -4.00 8.05
CA GLY A 85 3.31 -4.46 9.23
C GLY A 85 4.06 -3.36 9.99
N GLU A 86 4.48 -3.68 11.21
CA GLU A 86 5.01 -2.77 12.23
C GLU A 86 6.14 -1.84 11.75
N THR A 87 7.14 -2.40 11.09
CA THR A 87 8.33 -1.65 10.69
C THR A 87 8.27 -1.17 9.24
N SER A 88 7.08 -1.20 8.62
CA SER A 88 6.87 -0.66 7.27
C SER A 88 7.11 0.84 7.23
N ILE A 89 7.71 1.31 6.14
CA ILE A 89 7.90 2.72 5.84
C ILE A 89 7.26 2.97 4.47
N ILE A 90 6.36 3.93 4.40
CA ILE A 90 5.67 4.30 3.17
C ILE A 90 5.90 5.77 2.91
N GLY A 91 6.44 6.09 1.74
CA GLY A 91 6.71 7.44 1.28
C GLY A 91 5.45 8.23 0.90
N ASP A 92 5.65 9.30 0.17
CA ASP A 92 4.58 10.20 -0.25
C ASP A 92 3.92 9.71 -1.57
N ASN A 93 2.62 9.97 -1.74
CA ASN A 93 1.84 9.70 -2.95
C ASN A 93 1.84 8.21 -3.39
N VAL A 94 2.01 7.29 -2.45
CA VAL A 94 1.93 5.85 -2.72
C VAL A 94 0.49 5.43 -2.92
N THR A 95 0.27 4.47 -3.85
CA THR A 95 -1.03 3.83 -4.09
C THR A 95 -0.94 2.34 -3.75
N ILE A 96 -1.88 1.83 -2.97
CA ILE A 96 -1.97 0.42 -2.58
C ILE A 96 -3.38 -0.07 -2.86
N TYR A 97 -3.50 -1.18 -3.59
CA TYR A 97 -4.78 -1.82 -3.85
C TYR A 97 -5.13 -2.86 -2.78
N HIS A 98 -6.33 -3.43 -2.87
CA HIS A 98 -6.83 -4.44 -1.94
C HIS A 98 -5.95 -5.71 -1.88
N ASN A 99 -6.05 -6.44 -0.76
CA ASN A 99 -5.32 -7.69 -0.48
C ASN A 99 -3.78 -7.58 -0.56
N VAL A 100 -3.22 -6.38 -0.53
CA VAL A 100 -1.76 -6.18 -0.48
C VAL A 100 -1.24 -6.44 0.92
N THR A 101 -0.13 -7.18 1.02
CA THR A 101 0.59 -7.37 2.28
C THR A 101 1.97 -6.72 2.22
N LEU A 102 2.26 -5.83 3.17
CA LEU A 102 3.61 -5.37 3.48
C LEU A 102 4.06 -6.13 4.73
N GLY A 103 4.66 -7.31 4.53
CA GLY A 103 4.92 -8.32 5.56
C GLY A 103 6.39 -8.58 5.85
N GLY A 104 6.63 -9.33 6.95
CA GLY A 104 7.93 -9.92 7.24
C GLY A 104 8.07 -11.31 6.60
N ILE A 105 9.31 -11.76 6.41
CA ILE A 105 9.59 -13.14 6.00
C ILE A 105 9.64 -14.00 7.27
N SER A 106 8.85 -15.08 7.32
CA SER A 106 8.87 -16.09 8.37
C SER A 106 8.90 -15.52 9.81
N PRO A 107 7.94 -14.68 10.22
CA PRO A 107 7.96 -14.02 11.54
C PRO A 107 7.87 -15.00 12.72
N SER A 108 7.41 -16.22 12.49
CA SER A 108 7.32 -17.28 13.50
C SER A 108 8.63 -18.03 13.76
N ILE A 109 9.63 -17.85 12.88
CA ILE A 109 10.94 -18.47 13.03
C ILE A 109 11.86 -17.47 13.72
N ASP A 110 12.44 -17.86 14.85
CA ASP A 110 13.40 -17.04 15.61
C ASP A 110 12.85 -15.62 15.95
N SER A 111 11.63 -15.61 16.49
CA SER A 111 10.87 -14.39 16.74
C SER A 111 11.57 -13.39 17.69
N ASP A 112 12.38 -13.89 18.62
CA ASP A 112 13.09 -13.04 19.58
C ASP A 112 14.14 -12.16 18.91
N ASN A 113 14.86 -12.71 17.93
CA ASN A 113 15.84 -11.94 17.12
C ASN A 113 15.16 -11.01 16.11
N GLN A 114 13.86 -11.15 15.87
CA GLN A 114 13.08 -10.28 14.99
C GLN A 114 12.39 -9.11 15.72
N ARG A 115 12.51 -9.06 17.06
CA ARG A 115 11.98 -7.95 17.84
C ARG A 115 12.82 -6.70 17.61
N GLU A 116 12.15 -5.54 17.49
CA GLU A 116 12.77 -4.21 17.35
C GLU A 116 13.69 -4.02 16.12
N VAL A 117 13.77 -5.02 15.24
CA VAL A 117 14.52 -4.90 13.99
C VAL A 117 13.63 -4.59 12.80
N LYS A 118 14.21 -3.97 11.78
CA LYS A 118 13.55 -3.75 10.49
C LYS A 118 13.27 -5.10 9.83
N ARG A 119 11.97 -5.46 9.65
CA ARG A 119 11.53 -6.73 9.03
C ARG A 119 10.44 -6.60 7.99
N HIS A 120 9.90 -5.39 7.79
CA HIS A 120 8.86 -5.09 6.81
C HIS A 120 9.41 -4.14 5.74
N PRO A 121 8.81 -4.08 4.54
CA PRO A 121 9.33 -3.30 3.43
C PRO A 121 9.29 -1.78 3.65
N SER A 122 10.12 -1.10 2.85
CA SER A 122 10.07 0.34 2.65
C SER A 122 9.64 0.65 1.23
N LEU A 123 8.57 1.41 1.06
CA LEU A 123 8.11 1.92 -0.22
C LEU A 123 8.50 3.40 -0.31
N GLN A 124 9.23 3.79 -1.35
CA GLN A 124 9.55 5.19 -1.62
C GLN A 124 8.36 5.90 -2.30
N ASP A 125 8.54 7.17 -2.65
CA ASP A 125 7.47 8.01 -3.19
C ASP A 125 6.95 7.49 -4.53
N HIS A 126 5.66 7.71 -4.78
CA HIS A 126 4.97 7.38 -6.03
C HIS A 126 4.98 5.90 -6.40
N VAL A 127 5.28 5.00 -5.46
CA VAL A 127 5.16 3.55 -5.67
C VAL A 127 3.70 3.16 -5.82
N VAL A 128 3.43 2.25 -6.76
CA VAL A 128 2.10 1.64 -6.95
C VAL A 128 2.20 0.15 -6.67
N VAL A 129 1.35 -0.37 -5.78
CA VAL A 129 1.30 -1.79 -5.44
C VAL A 129 -0.05 -2.36 -5.84
N GLY A 130 -0.04 -3.20 -6.87
CA GLY A 130 -1.23 -3.83 -7.45
C GLY A 130 -1.93 -4.80 -6.50
N SER A 131 -3.19 -5.10 -6.78
CA SER A 131 -4.05 -5.93 -5.94
C SER A 131 -3.44 -7.33 -5.67
N GLY A 132 -3.57 -7.78 -4.42
CA GLY A 132 -3.10 -9.10 -4.00
C GLY A 132 -1.57 -9.25 -3.92
N ALA A 133 -0.78 -8.23 -4.24
CA ALA A 133 0.68 -8.33 -4.20
C ALA A 133 1.20 -8.51 -2.78
N GLN A 134 2.22 -9.36 -2.64
CA GLN A 134 2.91 -9.64 -1.39
C GLN A 134 4.32 -9.06 -1.45
N VAL A 135 4.59 -8.02 -0.67
CA VAL A 135 5.91 -7.40 -0.55
C VAL A 135 6.49 -7.78 0.80
N LEU A 136 7.51 -8.62 0.80
CA LEU A 136 7.93 -9.34 2.00
C LEU A 136 9.40 -9.09 2.34
N GLY A 137 9.66 -8.86 3.62
CA GLY A 137 11.00 -8.65 4.17
C GLY A 137 11.42 -7.19 4.24
N PRO A 138 12.62 -6.92 4.77
CA PRO A 138 13.14 -5.57 4.95
C PRO A 138 13.68 -4.95 3.66
N ILE A 139 12.98 -5.20 2.55
CA ILE A 139 13.37 -4.74 1.21
C ILE A 139 12.95 -3.30 0.95
N THR A 140 13.56 -2.69 -0.04
CA THR A 140 13.22 -1.34 -0.50
C THR A 140 12.64 -1.38 -1.91
N VAL A 141 11.41 -0.89 -2.05
CA VAL A 141 10.79 -0.58 -3.34
C VAL A 141 11.04 0.89 -3.63
N ARG A 142 11.88 1.15 -4.65
CA ARG A 142 12.35 2.52 -4.93
C ARG A 142 11.29 3.33 -5.68
N LYS A 143 11.54 4.64 -5.76
CA LYS A 143 10.63 5.65 -6.30
C LYS A 143 10.05 5.25 -7.65
N ASN A 144 8.77 5.57 -7.85
CA ASN A 144 7.99 5.33 -9.06
C ASN A 144 7.87 3.85 -9.49
N ALA A 145 8.39 2.89 -8.71
CA ALA A 145 8.27 1.49 -9.05
C ALA A 145 6.80 1.03 -9.06
N LYS A 146 6.48 0.07 -9.91
CA LYS A 146 5.16 -0.53 -10.03
C LYS A 146 5.24 -2.04 -9.74
N ILE A 147 4.44 -2.49 -8.80
CA ILE A 147 4.29 -3.90 -8.47
C ILE A 147 2.98 -4.39 -9.06
N GLY A 148 3.07 -5.35 -9.96
CA GLY A 148 1.89 -5.95 -10.61
C GLY A 148 1.00 -6.71 -9.64
N ALA A 149 -0.26 -6.92 -10.02
CA ALA A 149 -1.21 -7.68 -9.21
C ALA A 149 -0.69 -9.11 -8.95
N ASN A 150 -0.95 -9.60 -7.71
CA ASN A 150 -0.53 -10.92 -7.23
C ASN A 150 0.98 -11.22 -7.31
N ALA A 151 1.83 -10.21 -7.52
CA ALA A 151 3.27 -10.41 -7.51
C ALA A 151 3.80 -10.69 -6.09
N VAL A 152 4.79 -11.58 -5.97
CA VAL A 152 5.48 -11.86 -4.70
C VAL A 152 6.89 -11.31 -4.76
N VAL A 153 7.12 -10.17 -4.10
CA VAL A 153 8.37 -9.42 -4.11
C VAL A 153 9.13 -9.66 -2.81
N THR A 154 10.34 -10.24 -2.94
CA THR A 154 11.21 -10.58 -1.80
C THR A 154 12.61 -9.99 -1.93
N LYS A 155 12.85 -9.14 -2.94
CA LYS A 155 14.12 -8.47 -3.20
C LYS A 155 13.88 -6.99 -3.48
N ASP A 156 14.92 -6.19 -3.30
CA ASP A 156 14.88 -4.76 -3.63
C ASP A 156 14.43 -4.53 -5.06
N VAL A 157 13.63 -3.49 -5.24
CA VAL A 157 13.09 -3.08 -6.54
C VAL A 157 13.77 -1.76 -6.96
N PRO A 158 14.35 -1.70 -8.17
CA PRO A 158 14.99 -0.47 -8.64
C PRO A 158 13.97 0.65 -8.85
N GLU A 159 14.47 1.87 -8.94
CA GLU A 159 13.67 3.04 -9.30
C GLU A 159 13.02 2.82 -10.67
N ASN A 160 11.75 3.18 -10.80
CA ASN A 160 10.90 2.96 -11.97
C ASN A 160 10.78 1.48 -12.38
N GLY A 161 11.23 0.51 -11.56
CA GLY A 161 11.13 -0.91 -11.88
C GLY A 161 9.69 -1.41 -11.93
N VAL A 162 9.42 -2.36 -12.82
CA VAL A 162 8.11 -3.02 -12.95
C VAL A 162 8.25 -4.48 -12.60
N MET A 163 7.67 -4.88 -11.47
CA MET A 163 7.78 -6.23 -10.91
C MET A 163 6.49 -7.02 -11.13
N VAL A 164 6.60 -8.20 -11.73
CA VAL A 164 5.46 -9.10 -11.94
C VAL A 164 5.81 -10.56 -11.65
N GLY A 165 4.81 -11.34 -11.29
CA GLY A 165 4.90 -12.80 -11.14
C GLY A 165 5.33 -13.30 -9.75
N ILE A 166 5.50 -14.63 -9.63
CA ILE A 166 5.84 -15.36 -8.40
C ILE A 166 6.98 -16.34 -8.71
N PRO A 167 8.21 -16.14 -8.19
CA PRO A 167 8.70 -14.91 -7.57
C PRO A 167 8.72 -13.75 -8.59
N ALA A 168 8.55 -12.52 -8.09
CA ALA A 168 8.49 -11.35 -8.96
C ALA A 168 9.81 -11.08 -9.67
N LYS A 169 9.72 -10.79 -10.96
CA LYS A 169 10.86 -10.40 -11.82
C LYS A 169 10.63 -8.98 -12.35
N ASN A 170 11.70 -8.24 -12.52
CA ASN A 170 11.64 -6.95 -13.19
C ASN A 170 11.46 -7.18 -14.70
N VAL A 171 10.37 -6.70 -15.27
CA VAL A 171 10.04 -6.86 -16.69
C VAL A 171 10.24 -5.57 -17.49
N GLY A 172 10.65 -4.49 -16.85
CA GLY A 172 10.89 -3.23 -17.54
C GLY A 172 10.96 -2.03 -16.61
N THR A 173 10.89 -0.85 -17.22
CA THR A 173 10.90 0.44 -16.53
C THR A 173 9.54 1.10 -16.70
N ALA A 174 8.95 1.58 -15.62
CA ALA A 174 7.70 2.30 -15.63
C ALA A 174 7.88 3.62 -16.39
N SER A 175 7.12 3.81 -17.45
CA SER A 175 6.95 5.06 -18.16
C SER A 175 5.52 5.58 -17.95
N GLU A 176 5.24 6.83 -18.38
CA GLU A 176 3.87 7.36 -18.35
C GLU A 176 2.95 6.53 -19.28
N GLU A 177 3.49 5.90 -20.31
CA GLU A 177 2.78 5.02 -21.26
C GLU A 177 2.70 3.56 -20.77
N PHE A 178 3.30 3.21 -19.63
CA PHE A 178 3.32 1.83 -19.15
C PHE A 178 1.91 1.36 -18.78
N LYS A 179 1.41 0.37 -19.54
CA LYS A 179 0.14 -0.31 -19.30
C LYS A 179 0.40 -1.60 -18.52
N PRO A 180 -0.06 -1.70 -17.25
CA PRO A 180 0.37 -2.78 -16.34
C PRO A 180 -0.02 -4.21 -16.75
N TYR A 181 -0.86 -4.38 -17.76
CA TYR A 181 -1.36 -5.71 -18.16
C TYR A 181 -1.17 -6.02 -19.65
N GLY A 182 -0.37 -5.24 -20.38
CA GLY A 182 -0.01 -5.51 -21.76
C GLY A 182 -1.14 -5.28 -22.78
N ILE A 183 -2.29 -4.79 -22.36
CA ILE A 183 -3.41 -4.49 -23.25
C ILE A 183 -3.16 -3.17 -23.96
N SER A 184 -2.99 -3.17 -25.29
CA SER A 184 -2.88 -1.98 -26.11
C SER A 184 -4.24 -1.28 -26.25
N ASP A 185 -4.25 0.03 -26.55
CA ASP A 185 -5.51 0.75 -26.79
C ASP A 185 -6.19 0.29 -28.09
N GLU A 186 -5.45 -0.33 -28.99
CA GLU A 186 -5.97 -0.96 -30.21
C GLU A 186 -6.80 -2.20 -29.90
N GLU A 187 -6.32 -3.07 -28.99
CA GLU A 187 -7.08 -4.26 -28.57
C GLU A 187 -8.36 -3.93 -27.79
N LYS A 188 -8.41 -2.81 -27.08
CA LYS A 188 -9.63 -2.36 -26.39
C LYS A 188 -10.75 -1.93 -27.34
N ASN A 189 -10.41 -1.37 -28.49
CA ASN A 189 -11.40 -0.88 -29.44
C ASN A 189 -12.05 -2.01 -30.26
N GLU A 190 -11.41 -3.16 -30.37
CA GLU A 190 -11.98 -4.33 -31.06
C GLU A 190 -12.96 -5.11 -30.17
N GLU A 191 -12.68 -5.25 -28.87
CA GLU A 191 -13.54 -6.00 -27.92
C GLU A 191 -14.88 -5.31 -27.60
N PHE A 192 -14.99 -3.99 -27.78
CA PHE A 192 -16.22 -3.21 -27.50
C PHE A 192 -17.01 -2.83 -28.76
N SER A 193 -16.64 -3.33 -29.94
CA SER A 193 -17.33 -3.09 -31.21
C SER A 193 -18.27 -4.22 -31.66
N GLU A 194 -18.43 -5.25 -30.85
CA GLU A 194 -19.44 -6.31 -31.00
C GLU A 194 -20.57 -6.08 -29.99
#